data_02001994cfe4fe4aceb9d442a05a1e59
#
_entry.id   02001994cfe4fe4aceb9d442a05a1e59
#
_cell.length_a   1.000
_cell.length_b   1.000
_cell.length_c   1.000
_cell.angle_alpha   90.00
_cell.angle_beta   90.00
_cell.angle_gamma   90.00
#
_symmetry.space_group_name_H-M   'P 1'
#
loop_
_entity.id
_entity.type
_entity.pdbx_description
1 polymer ?
#
loop_
_entity_poly.entity_id
_entity_poly.type
_entity_poly.pdbx_seq_one_letter_code
_entity_poly.pdbx_strand_id
1 'polypeptide(L)'
;DFEGYAIGGLSVGESKDVMMEMLYHTAPILPSEKPRYLMGVGTPLDIIKGIDAGVDMFDCVLPTRNARNGTLYTSLGKLNIKRREFAEDDGPLDPACSCYTCRTFSRAYLRHLYVSQELLSFRLNSIHNLTYFLDTVRGARAAIREGRWAEYKRRYEELYDV
;
A
#
# COMPACT_ATOMS: atom_id res chain seq x y z
N ASP A 1 -23.71 -7.46 -20.92
CA ASP A 1 -22.72 -8.17 -20.13
C ASP A 1 -21.33 -7.61 -20.47
N PHE A 2 -20.50 -7.32 -19.44
CA PHE A 2 -19.18 -6.72 -19.60
C PHE A 2 -18.10 -7.72 -19.19
N GLU A 3 -16.86 -7.50 -19.66
CA GLU A 3 -15.71 -8.33 -19.31
C GLU A 3 -15.23 -8.09 -17.85
N GLY A 4 -15.64 -7.01 -17.22
CA GLY A 4 -15.36 -6.66 -15.83
C GLY A 4 -16.18 -5.48 -15.36
N TYR A 5 -16.15 -5.19 -14.06
CA TYR A 5 -16.97 -4.15 -13.43
C TYR A 5 -16.13 -3.26 -12.53
N ALA A 6 -16.40 -1.96 -12.55
CA ALA A 6 -15.71 -0.99 -11.72
C ALA A 6 -16.62 -0.45 -10.60
N ILE A 7 -16.06 -0.30 -9.41
CA ILE A 7 -16.66 0.39 -8.26
C ILE A 7 -15.98 1.77 -8.19
N GLY A 8 -16.74 2.80 -8.53
CA GLY A 8 -16.29 4.20 -8.51
C GLY A 8 -17.09 5.03 -7.52
N GLY A 9 -16.72 6.32 -7.39
CA GLY A 9 -17.42 7.24 -6.49
C GLY A 9 -17.10 7.06 -5.00
N LEU A 10 -16.09 6.24 -4.66
CA LEU A 10 -15.55 6.09 -3.31
C LEU A 10 -14.21 6.82 -3.18
N SER A 11 -13.79 7.10 -1.93
CA SER A 11 -12.56 7.88 -1.62
C SER A 11 -12.59 9.32 -2.17
N VAL A 12 -13.76 9.94 -2.16
CA VAL A 12 -14.01 11.30 -2.67
C VAL A 12 -14.32 12.32 -1.56
N GLY A 13 -14.15 11.94 -0.29
CA GLY A 13 -14.34 12.83 0.88
C GLY A 13 -15.16 12.23 2.03
N GLU A 14 -15.73 11.05 1.83
CA GLU A 14 -16.40 10.30 2.90
C GLU A 14 -15.40 9.75 3.93
N SER A 15 -15.91 9.37 5.12
CA SER A 15 -15.11 8.68 6.12
C SER A 15 -14.69 7.29 5.65
N LYS A 16 -13.60 6.75 6.22
CA LYS A 16 -13.14 5.38 5.90
C LYS A 16 -14.20 4.33 6.21
N ASP A 17 -14.95 4.50 7.29
CA ASP A 17 -16.00 3.57 7.70
C ASP A 17 -17.11 3.52 6.66
N VAL A 18 -17.59 4.68 6.21
CA VAL A 18 -18.62 4.78 5.16
C VAL A 18 -18.10 4.18 3.84
N MET A 19 -16.84 4.48 3.47
CA MET A 19 -16.22 3.91 2.27
C MET A 19 -16.21 2.38 2.33
N MET A 20 -15.80 1.79 3.46
CA MET A 20 -15.75 0.34 3.63
C MET A 20 -17.14 -0.28 3.68
N GLU A 21 -18.11 0.34 4.38
CA GLU A 21 -19.51 -0.10 4.40
C GLU A 21 -20.08 -0.20 2.97
N MET A 22 -19.91 0.86 2.18
CA MET A 22 -20.36 0.87 0.78
C MET A 22 -19.65 -0.16 -0.08
N LEU A 23 -18.36 -0.37 0.14
CA LEU A 23 -17.59 -1.38 -0.58
C LEU A 23 -18.07 -2.80 -0.28
N TYR A 24 -18.22 -3.15 1.01
CA TYR A 24 -18.71 -4.47 1.44
C TYR A 24 -20.16 -4.72 1.02
N HIS A 25 -20.96 -3.66 0.86
CA HIS A 25 -22.31 -3.76 0.31
C HIS A 25 -22.29 -3.98 -1.21
N THR A 26 -21.46 -3.25 -1.93
CA THR A 26 -21.50 -3.19 -3.42
C THR A 26 -20.77 -4.36 -4.08
N ALA A 27 -19.58 -4.72 -3.58
CA ALA A 27 -18.75 -5.72 -4.23
C ALA A 27 -19.43 -7.10 -4.40
N PRO A 28 -20.20 -7.62 -3.42
CA PRO A 28 -20.90 -8.90 -3.57
C PRO A 28 -22.05 -8.89 -4.58
N ILE A 29 -22.59 -7.71 -4.95
CA ILE A 29 -23.66 -7.57 -5.95
C ILE A 29 -23.12 -7.81 -7.36
N LEU A 30 -21.84 -7.53 -7.58
CA LEU A 30 -21.17 -7.72 -8.87
C LEU A 30 -20.89 -9.20 -9.14
N PRO A 31 -20.92 -9.65 -10.42
CA PRO A 31 -20.64 -11.03 -10.79
C PRO A 31 -19.29 -11.49 -10.23
N SER A 32 -19.28 -12.65 -9.56
CA SER A 32 -18.09 -13.19 -8.89
C SER A 32 -17.06 -13.77 -9.87
N GLU A 33 -17.51 -14.13 -11.08
CA GLU A 33 -16.69 -14.69 -12.16
C GLU A 33 -16.04 -13.61 -13.05
N LYS A 34 -16.34 -12.34 -12.80
CA LYS A 34 -15.80 -11.20 -13.56
C LYS A 34 -14.87 -10.36 -12.70
N PRO A 35 -13.80 -9.77 -13.26
CA PRO A 35 -12.92 -8.85 -12.52
C PRO A 35 -13.68 -7.67 -11.94
N ARG A 36 -13.43 -7.37 -10.66
CA ARG A 36 -13.97 -6.24 -9.94
C ARG A 36 -12.86 -5.23 -9.65
N TYR A 37 -13.03 -4.02 -10.13
CA TYR A 37 -12.03 -2.95 -10.05
C TYR A 37 -12.49 -1.84 -9.11
N LEU A 38 -11.76 -1.58 -8.04
CA LEU A 38 -11.99 -0.46 -7.12
C LEU A 38 -11.12 0.73 -7.52
N MET A 39 -11.77 1.81 -7.93
CA MET A 39 -11.10 2.99 -8.48
C MET A 39 -10.55 3.92 -7.39
N GLY A 40 -9.29 4.34 -7.53
CA GLY A 40 -8.67 5.40 -6.71
C GLY A 40 -8.36 5.04 -5.27
N VAL A 41 -8.41 3.77 -4.89
CA VAL A 41 -8.21 3.28 -3.52
C VAL A 41 -6.99 2.35 -3.46
N GLY A 42 -6.14 2.42 -2.49
CA GLY A 42 -6.09 3.18 -1.25
C GLY A 42 -4.76 2.94 -0.52
N THR A 43 -4.77 2.99 0.82
CA THR A 43 -3.62 2.55 1.64
C THR A 43 -3.43 1.02 1.56
N PRO A 44 -2.28 0.46 2.04
CA PRO A 44 -2.13 -1.00 2.09
C PRO A 44 -3.28 -1.71 2.81
N LEU A 45 -3.78 -1.16 3.91
CA LEU A 45 -4.94 -1.72 4.63
C LEU A 45 -6.22 -1.62 3.82
N ASP A 46 -6.46 -0.49 3.12
CA ASP A 46 -7.65 -0.35 2.26
C ASP A 46 -7.65 -1.40 1.13
N ILE A 47 -6.48 -1.68 0.56
CA ILE A 47 -6.30 -2.73 -0.47
C ILE A 47 -6.64 -4.11 0.11
N ILE A 48 -6.13 -4.43 1.31
CA ILE A 48 -6.42 -5.70 1.99
C ILE A 48 -7.92 -5.84 2.28
N LYS A 49 -8.57 -4.79 2.83
CA LYS A 49 -10.02 -4.77 3.07
C LYS A 49 -10.81 -4.87 1.75
N GLY A 50 -10.31 -4.25 0.68
CA GLY A 50 -10.90 -4.37 -0.66
C GLY A 50 -10.83 -5.79 -1.22
N ILE A 51 -9.70 -6.46 -1.10
CA ILE A 51 -9.54 -7.87 -1.49
C ILE A 51 -10.48 -8.76 -0.68
N ASP A 52 -10.62 -8.50 0.62
CA ASP A 52 -11.54 -9.21 1.50
C ASP A 52 -13.01 -9.06 1.07
N ALA A 53 -13.38 -7.87 0.56
CA ALA A 53 -14.70 -7.60 0.00
C ALA A 53 -14.93 -8.25 -1.39
N GLY A 54 -13.89 -8.82 -2.01
CA GLY A 54 -13.95 -9.47 -3.33
C GLY A 54 -13.50 -8.59 -4.50
N VAL A 55 -12.68 -7.57 -4.26
CA VAL A 55 -12.08 -6.73 -5.31
C VAL A 55 -10.80 -7.38 -5.84
N ASP A 56 -10.60 -7.34 -7.16
CA ASP A 56 -9.47 -7.94 -7.86
C ASP A 56 -8.41 -6.93 -8.33
N MET A 57 -8.82 -5.68 -8.61
CA MET A 57 -7.98 -4.67 -9.24
C MET A 57 -8.10 -3.32 -8.53
N PHE A 58 -6.98 -2.60 -8.48
CA PHE A 58 -6.86 -1.29 -7.81
C PHE A 58 -5.99 -0.35 -8.64
N ASP A 59 -6.26 0.95 -8.55
CA ASP A 59 -5.30 2.00 -8.84
C ASP A 59 -5.22 2.97 -7.67
N CYS A 60 -4.06 3.58 -7.46
CA CYS A 60 -3.91 4.55 -6.40
C CYS A 60 -2.69 5.45 -6.60
N VAL A 61 -2.84 6.74 -6.31
CA VAL A 61 -1.74 7.72 -6.33
C VAL A 61 -0.90 7.69 -5.05
N LEU A 62 -1.40 7.05 -3.96
CA LEU A 62 -0.78 7.12 -2.64
C LEU A 62 0.67 6.62 -2.58
N PRO A 63 1.08 5.55 -3.27
CA PRO A 63 2.47 5.10 -3.22
C PRO A 63 3.45 6.22 -3.57
N THR A 64 3.23 6.89 -4.68
CA THR A 64 4.11 7.97 -5.17
C THR A 64 3.86 9.29 -4.46
N ARG A 65 2.60 9.62 -4.14
CA ARG A 65 2.22 10.84 -3.41
C ARG A 65 2.84 10.84 -2.01
N ASN A 66 2.70 9.74 -1.27
CA ASN A 66 3.25 9.60 0.07
C ASN A 66 4.78 9.56 0.06
N ALA A 67 5.40 8.93 -0.93
CA ALA A 67 6.85 8.96 -1.14
C ALA A 67 7.39 10.38 -1.25
N ARG A 68 6.73 11.22 -2.04
CA ARG A 68 7.09 12.65 -2.16
C ARG A 68 6.89 13.44 -0.87
N ASN A 69 5.97 13.02 -0.01
CA ASN A 69 5.73 13.61 1.30
C ASN A 69 6.61 13.04 2.41
N GLY A 70 7.50 12.08 2.07
CA GLY A 70 8.41 11.43 3.03
C GLY A 70 7.76 10.31 3.85
N THR A 71 6.54 9.89 3.51
CA THR A 71 5.86 8.77 4.14
C THR A 71 6.10 7.50 3.35
N LEU A 72 6.65 6.48 4.03
CA LEU A 72 7.03 5.19 3.45
C LEU A 72 6.33 4.06 4.20
N TYR A 73 5.96 3.01 3.48
CA TYR A 73 5.30 1.84 4.03
C TYR A 73 6.31 0.69 4.14
N THR A 74 6.38 0.06 5.30
CA THR A 74 7.34 -1.01 5.57
C THR A 74 6.66 -2.21 6.21
N SER A 75 7.37 -3.33 6.28
CA SER A 75 6.94 -4.53 7.00
C SER A 75 6.76 -4.31 8.52
N LEU A 76 7.24 -3.18 9.03
CA LEU A 76 7.16 -2.76 10.44
C LEU A 76 6.17 -1.59 10.65
N GLY A 77 5.40 -1.22 9.60
CA GLY A 77 4.45 -0.13 9.65
C GLY A 77 4.87 1.09 8.84
N LYS A 78 4.20 2.20 9.10
CA LYS A 78 4.41 3.46 8.38
C LYS A 78 5.59 4.23 8.98
N LEU A 79 6.52 4.66 8.13
CA LEU A 79 7.72 5.40 8.49
C LEU A 79 7.69 6.79 7.85
N ASN A 80 8.11 7.82 8.60
CA ASN A 80 8.37 9.15 8.05
C ASN A 80 9.87 9.41 8.00
N ILE A 81 10.44 9.45 6.79
CA ILE A 81 11.90 9.56 6.58
C ILE A 81 12.48 10.88 7.11
N LYS A 82 11.67 11.90 7.39
CA LYS A 82 12.11 13.19 7.94
C LYS A 82 12.60 13.10 9.39
N ARG A 83 12.16 12.07 10.13
CA ARG A 83 12.45 11.96 11.57
C ARG A 83 13.95 11.98 11.84
N ARG A 84 14.33 12.66 12.93
CA ARG A 84 15.73 12.84 13.32
C ARG A 84 16.41 11.52 13.70
N GLU A 85 15.66 10.55 14.18
CA GLU A 85 16.15 9.21 14.53
C GLU A 85 16.86 8.48 13.37
N PHE A 86 16.53 8.83 12.13
CA PHE A 86 17.15 8.25 10.94
C PHE A 86 18.40 8.99 10.44
N ALA A 87 18.88 10.02 11.17
CA ALA A 87 20.01 10.84 10.71
C ALA A 87 21.32 10.04 10.61
N GLU A 88 21.50 9.03 11.45
CA GLU A 88 22.69 8.18 11.54
C GLU A 88 22.31 6.68 11.42
N ASP A 89 21.13 6.39 10.86
CA ASP A 89 20.64 5.00 10.70
C ASP A 89 21.14 4.41 9.37
N ASP A 90 22.16 3.56 9.45
CA ASP A 90 22.74 2.88 8.29
C ASP A 90 21.92 1.68 7.77
N GLY A 91 20.81 1.35 8.45
CA GLY A 91 19.91 0.28 8.03
C GLY A 91 19.08 0.64 6.78
N PRO A 92 18.54 -0.38 6.08
CA PRO A 92 17.64 -0.17 4.95
C PRO A 92 16.28 0.40 5.39
N LEU A 93 15.49 0.96 4.46
CA LEU A 93 14.13 1.41 4.77
C LEU A 93 13.30 0.29 5.38
N ASP A 94 13.33 -0.86 4.78
CA ASP A 94 12.66 -2.07 5.24
C ASP A 94 13.59 -3.27 5.09
N PRO A 95 13.96 -3.95 6.20
CA PRO A 95 14.84 -5.11 6.17
C PRO A 95 14.26 -6.29 5.39
N ALA A 96 12.93 -6.39 5.30
CA ALA A 96 12.24 -7.45 4.58
C ALA A 96 12.04 -7.13 3.08
N CYS A 97 12.38 -5.92 2.62
CA CYS A 97 12.15 -5.48 1.26
C CYS A 97 13.39 -5.66 0.37
N SER A 98 13.23 -6.32 -0.77
CA SER A 98 14.31 -6.56 -1.74
C SER A 98 14.38 -5.52 -2.87
N CYS A 99 13.66 -4.39 -2.79
CA CYS A 99 13.71 -3.37 -3.83
C CYS A 99 15.09 -2.72 -3.97
N TYR A 100 15.32 -2.07 -5.12
CA TYR A 100 16.59 -1.38 -5.39
C TYR A 100 16.97 -0.41 -4.27
N THR A 101 16.02 0.37 -3.76
CA THR A 101 16.26 1.36 -2.69
C THR A 101 16.76 0.69 -1.42
N CYS A 102 16.07 -0.36 -0.94
CA CYS A 102 16.42 -1.05 0.32
C CYS A 102 17.74 -1.81 0.24
N ARG A 103 18.11 -2.33 -0.95
CA ARG A 103 19.38 -3.07 -1.13
C ARG A 103 20.60 -2.17 -1.29
N THR A 104 20.38 -0.88 -1.59
CA THR A 104 21.49 -0.01 -2.02
C THR A 104 21.73 1.17 -1.06
N PHE A 105 20.66 1.67 -0.39
CA PHE A 105 20.73 2.91 0.36
C PHE A 105 20.24 2.76 1.80
N SER A 106 20.92 3.46 2.71
CA SER A 106 20.54 3.54 4.13
C SER A 106 19.42 4.56 4.37
N ARG A 107 18.73 4.43 5.51
CA ARG A 107 17.77 5.45 5.97
C ARG A 107 18.44 6.80 6.16
N ALA A 108 19.67 6.85 6.69
CA ALA A 108 20.45 8.09 6.83
C ALA A 108 20.63 8.80 5.51
N TYR A 109 21.06 8.08 4.45
CA TYR A 109 21.24 8.65 3.12
C TYR A 109 19.92 9.14 2.52
N LEU A 110 18.87 8.35 2.60
CA LEU A 110 17.54 8.73 2.06
C LEU A 110 16.95 9.93 2.80
N ARG A 111 17.15 9.99 4.12
CA ARG A 111 16.79 11.16 4.91
C ARG A 111 17.59 12.40 4.50
N HIS A 112 18.90 12.27 4.32
CA HIS A 112 19.75 13.35 3.85
C HIS A 112 19.22 13.92 2.52
N LEU A 113 19.00 13.08 1.52
CA LEU A 113 18.44 13.47 0.22
C LEU A 113 17.08 14.18 0.38
N TYR A 114 16.23 13.67 1.28
CA TYR A 114 14.90 14.23 1.48
C TYR A 114 14.95 15.63 2.11
N VAL A 115 15.77 15.80 3.16
CA VAL A 115 15.92 17.08 3.87
C VAL A 115 16.61 18.14 3.00
N SER A 116 17.55 17.71 2.15
CA SER A 116 18.22 18.55 1.16
C SER A 116 17.38 18.83 -0.10
N GLN A 117 16.13 18.32 -0.13
CA GLN A 117 15.19 18.49 -1.24
C GLN A 117 15.71 17.97 -2.60
N GLU A 118 16.56 16.94 -2.58
CA GLU A 118 17.08 16.31 -3.79
C GLU A 118 16.00 15.50 -4.52
N LEU A 119 15.88 15.67 -5.82
CA LEU A 119 14.90 14.96 -6.65
C LEU A 119 15.08 13.43 -6.59
N LEU A 120 16.31 12.98 -6.38
CA LEU A 120 16.63 11.55 -6.23
C LEU A 120 15.88 10.92 -5.05
N SER A 121 15.64 11.68 -3.96
CA SER A 121 14.81 11.22 -2.83
C SER A 121 13.44 10.76 -3.28
N PHE A 122 12.74 11.56 -4.08
CA PHE A 122 11.39 11.24 -4.55
C PHE A 122 11.37 9.97 -5.41
N ARG A 123 12.38 9.81 -6.26
CA ARG A 123 12.52 8.61 -7.10
C ARG A 123 12.76 7.36 -6.25
N LEU A 124 13.73 7.38 -5.34
CA LEU A 124 14.09 6.22 -4.50
C LEU A 124 12.94 5.83 -3.57
N ASN A 125 12.31 6.80 -2.92
CA ASN A 125 11.15 6.59 -2.06
C ASN A 125 9.96 6.02 -2.84
N SER A 126 9.73 6.49 -4.09
CA SER A 126 8.66 5.98 -4.95
C SER A 126 8.92 4.53 -5.38
N ILE A 127 10.16 4.18 -5.73
CA ILE A 127 10.55 2.80 -6.06
C ILE A 127 10.21 1.87 -4.88
N HIS A 128 10.57 2.27 -3.66
CA HIS A 128 10.27 1.49 -2.48
C HIS A 128 8.75 1.33 -2.25
N ASN A 129 8.00 2.43 -2.20
CA ASN A 129 6.56 2.37 -1.96
C ASN A 129 5.82 1.57 -3.02
N LEU A 130 6.16 1.74 -4.31
CA LEU A 130 5.56 0.96 -5.39
C LEU A 130 5.84 -0.53 -5.24
N THR A 131 7.09 -0.90 -4.90
CA THR A 131 7.44 -2.30 -4.63
C THR A 131 6.61 -2.84 -3.47
N TYR A 132 6.52 -2.11 -2.36
CA TYR A 132 5.76 -2.52 -1.19
C TYR A 132 4.28 -2.78 -1.52
N PHE A 133 3.64 -1.88 -2.26
CA PHE A 133 2.23 -2.04 -2.66
C PHE A 133 2.03 -3.23 -3.61
N LEU A 134 2.90 -3.42 -4.57
CA LEU A 134 2.85 -4.57 -5.47
C LEU A 134 3.07 -5.89 -4.73
N ASP A 135 4.00 -5.92 -3.79
CA ASP A 135 4.28 -7.11 -2.97
C ASP A 135 3.14 -7.40 -1.99
N THR A 136 2.43 -6.37 -1.49
CA THR A 136 1.19 -6.53 -0.72
C THR A 136 0.15 -7.31 -1.52
N VAL A 137 -0.10 -6.91 -2.77
CA VAL A 137 -1.10 -7.60 -3.63
C VAL A 137 -0.63 -9.00 -4.03
N ARG A 138 0.66 -9.17 -4.36
CA ARG A 138 1.25 -10.48 -4.69
C ARG A 138 1.15 -11.45 -3.50
N GLY A 139 1.47 -10.96 -2.30
CA GLY A 139 1.37 -11.73 -1.06
C GLY A 139 -0.08 -12.10 -0.73
N ALA A 140 -1.04 -11.19 -0.92
CA ALA A 140 -2.46 -11.47 -0.77
C ALA A 140 -2.91 -12.60 -1.70
N ARG A 141 -2.54 -12.53 -2.99
CA ARG A 141 -2.84 -13.58 -3.97
C ARG A 141 -2.25 -14.94 -3.58
N ALA A 142 -1.01 -14.96 -3.09
CA ALA A 142 -0.37 -16.18 -2.60
C ALA A 142 -1.11 -16.74 -1.37
N ALA A 143 -1.41 -15.89 -0.39
CA ALA A 143 -2.11 -16.27 0.83
C ALA A 143 -3.53 -16.85 0.55
N ILE A 144 -4.27 -16.28 -0.40
CA ILE A 144 -5.56 -16.81 -0.85
C ILE A 144 -5.40 -18.21 -1.44
N ARG A 145 -4.45 -18.40 -2.36
CA ARG A 145 -4.20 -19.69 -3.02
C ARG A 145 -3.76 -20.79 -2.04
N GLU A 146 -3.07 -20.40 -0.98
CA GLU A 146 -2.54 -21.31 0.04
C GLU A 146 -3.49 -21.48 1.24
N GLY A 147 -4.69 -20.88 1.21
CA GLY A 147 -5.66 -20.96 2.31
C GLY A 147 -5.25 -20.19 3.58
N ARG A 148 -4.29 -19.26 3.50
CA ARG A 148 -3.75 -18.47 4.63
C ARG A 148 -4.27 -17.01 4.64
N TRP A 149 -5.37 -16.75 3.94
CA TRP A 149 -5.91 -15.38 3.80
C TRP A 149 -6.17 -14.69 5.14
N ALA A 150 -6.82 -15.39 6.08
CA ALA A 150 -7.17 -14.82 7.38
C ALA A 150 -5.94 -14.35 8.18
N GLU A 151 -4.84 -15.12 8.13
CA GLU A 151 -3.57 -14.76 8.77
C GLU A 151 -2.93 -13.54 8.11
N TYR A 152 -2.90 -13.53 6.77
CA TYR A 152 -2.34 -12.44 6.00
C TYR A 152 -3.09 -11.12 6.23
N LYS A 153 -4.43 -11.15 6.20
CA LYS A 153 -5.30 -10.00 6.50
C LYS A 153 -5.04 -9.45 7.90
N ARG A 154 -5.09 -10.32 8.93
CA ARG A 154 -4.88 -9.93 10.33
C ARG A 154 -3.55 -9.20 10.52
N ARG A 155 -2.46 -9.65 9.89
CA ARG A 155 -1.17 -8.97 9.96
C ARG A 155 -1.25 -7.51 9.51
N TYR A 156 -2.00 -7.18 8.46
CA TYR A 156 -2.16 -5.80 8.00
C TYR A 156 -3.08 -5.00 8.92
N GLU A 157 -4.11 -5.60 9.49
CA GLU A 157 -4.96 -4.97 10.49
C GLU A 157 -4.14 -4.59 11.73
N GLU A 158 -3.37 -5.50 12.29
CA GLU A 158 -2.46 -5.23 13.43
C GLU A 158 -1.41 -4.14 13.12
N LEU A 159 -0.95 -4.05 11.88
CA LEU A 159 0.12 -3.13 11.47
C LEU A 159 -0.38 -1.71 11.17
N TYR A 160 -1.62 -1.55 10.72
CA TYR A 160 -2.11 -0.28 10.17
C TYR A 160 -3.44 0.22 10.74
N ASP A 161 -4.18 -0.58 11.52
CA ASP A 161 -5.45 -0.20 12.15
C ASP A 161 -5.20 0.38 13.56
N VAL A 162 -4.25 1.35 13.66
CA VAL A 162 -3.84 2.02 14.91
C VAL A 162 -4.28 3.48 14.89
#